data_b500b0e5ae655bd8b147974629cefc87
#
_entry.id   b500b0e5ae655bd8b147974629cefc87
#
_cell.length_a   1.000
_cell.length_b   1.000
_cell.length_c   1.000
_cell.angle_alpha   90.00
_cell.angle_beta   90.00
_cell.angle_gamma   90.00
#
_symmetry.space_group_name_H-M   'P 1'
#
loop_
_entity.id
_entity.type
_entity.pdbx_description
1 polymer ?
#
loop_
_entity_poly.entity_id
_entity_poly.type
_entity_poly.pdbx_seq_one_letter_code
_entity_poly.pdbx_strand_id
1 'polypeptide(L)'
;MVIFAVDDERLALESLIAAVRKCIPEAEICGFRKAAEALEGAQEKKADIAFLDIEMRETNGISLADKLIERNPKVNIIFTTGYSEYAGKAFELHASGYILKPVTVEKVKSELMHLRYKLTESVSSRLFVRTFGNFEVYQNGRPLHFQYNKTKELFAYLIDRKGAICPIQEIIAVLWEDDDAGKSHISYIKNMRMDLISTLKKHGADGVILRTRGGLAIIPENLDCDYFYYLEHGNDGNRQYRYTGEYMTQYSWGEYTHGQLERIREDFTGKSVSV
;
A
#
# COMPACT_ATOMS: atom_id res chain seq x y z
N MET A 1 -4.78 -6.28 -6.38
CA MET A 1 -4.17 -7.62 -6.35
C MET A 1 -5.25 -8.66 -6.53
N VAL A 2 -5.06 -9.60 -7.46
CA VAL A 2 -6.00 -10.69 -7.77
C VAL A 2 -5.43 -12.01 -7.25
N ILE A 3 -6.21 -12.73 -6.47
CA ILE A 3 -5.84 -14.04 -5.91
C ILE A 3 -6.81 -15.09 -6.40
N PHE A 4 -6.28 -16.18 -6.96
CA PHE A 4 -7.06 -17.35 -7.28
C PHE A 4 -6.95 -18.36 -6.14
N ALA A 5 -8.07 -18.91 -5.72
CA ALA A 5 -8.15 -20.01 -4.76
C ALA A 5 -8.89 -21.17 -5.43
N VAL A 6 -8.23 -22.31 -5.57
CA VAL A 6 -8.77 -23.47 -6.33
C VAL A 6 -8.70 -24.72 -5.46
N ASP A 7 -9.87 -25.29 -5.18
CA ASP A 7 -10.02 -26.51 -4.37
C ASP A 7 -11.39 -27.13 -4.70
N ASP A 8 -11.46 -28.41 -5.07
CA ASP A 8 -12.73 -29.06 -5.43
C ASP A 8 -13.60 -29.36 -4.23
N GLU A 9 -13.03 -29.36 -3.03
CA GLU A 9 -13.74 -29.49 -1.76
C GLU A 9 -14.25 -28.13 -1.29
N ARG A 10 -15.58 -27.98 -1.27
CA ARG A 10 -16.20 -26.70 -0.90
C ARG A 10 -15.74 -26.15 0.45
N LEU A 11 -15.65 -26.96 1.48
CA LEU A 11 -15.28 -26.51 2.83
C LEU A 11 -13.79 -26.11 2.91
N ALA A 12 -12.92 -26.80 2.17
CA ALA A 12 -11.51 -26.47 2.08
C ALA A 12 -11.33 -25.12 1.36
N LEU A 13 -12.03 -24.92 0.24
CA LEU A 13 -12.02 -23.64 -0.50
C LEU A 13 -12.52 -22.48 0.37
N GLU A 14 -13.65 -22.64 1.07
CA GLU A 14 -14.19 -21.61 1.95
C GLU A 14 -13.21 -21.27 3.08
N SER A 15 -12.54 -22.27 3.67
CA SER A 15 -11.53 -22.10 4.72
C SER A 15 -10.29 -21.38 4.19
N LEU A 16 -9.81 -21.75 3.00
CA LEU A 16 -8.70 -21.10 2.32
C LEU A 16 -9.01 -19.62 2.05
N ILE A 17 -10.17 -19.33 1.45
CA ILE A 17 -10.60 -17.95 1.16
C ILE A 17 -10.69 -17.12 2.45
N ALA A 18 -11.25 -17.70 3.53
CA ALA A 18 -11.34 -17.01 4.80
C ALA A 18 -9.97 -16.71 5.41
N ALA A 19 -9.00 -17.64 5.32
CA ALA A 19 -7.65 -17.43 5.81
C ALA A 19 -6.91 -16.36 4.99
N VAL A 20 -7.01 -16.42 3.66
CA VAL A 20 -6.40 -15.42 2.73
C VAL A 20 -6.99 -14.03 2.97
N ARG A 21 -8.31 -13.91 3.12
CA ARG A 21 -8.98 -12.63 3.37
C ARG A 21 -8.56 -11.97 4.68
N LYS A 22 -8.25 -12.77 5.71
CA LYS A 22 -7.70 -12.25 6.98
C LYS A 22 -6.27 -11.73 6.82
N CYS A 23 -5.48 -12.30 5.90
CA CYS A 23 -4.11 -11.85 5.64
C CYS A 23 -4.07 -10.63 4.71
N ILE A 24 -4.98 -10.57 3.73
CA ILE A 24 -5.00 -9.54 2.68
C ILE A 24 -6.45 -9.11 2.43
N PRO A 25 -7.03 -8.25 3.30
CA PRO A 25 -8.42 -7.82 3.20
C PRO A 25 -8.78 -7.14 1.87
N GLU A 26 -7.81 -6.42 1.29
CA GLU A 26 -7.97 -5.62 0.07
C GLU A 26 -7.86 -6.45 -1.23
N ALA A 27 -7.53 -7.75 -1.14
CA ALA A 27 -7.38 -8.58 -2.33
C ALA A 27 -8.74 -8.95 -2.93
N GLU A 28 -8.80 -8.91 -4.26
CA GLU A 28 -9.87 -9.55 -5.00
C GLU A 28 -9.61 -11.06 -5.06
N ILE A 29 -10.41 -11.84 -4.29
CA ILE A 29 -10.24 -13.30 -4.21
C ILE A 29 -11.30 -13.96 -5.08
N CYS A 30 -10.84 -14.67 -6.11
CA CYS A 30 -11.67 -15.48 -6.99
C CYS A 30 -11.54 -16.96 -6.58
N GLY A 31 -12.62 -17.55 -6.09
CA GLY A 31 -12.68 -18.96 -5.70
C GLY A 31 -13.22 -19.83 -6.82
N PHE A 32 -12.57 -20.95 -7.11
CA PHE A 32 -12.95 -21.89 -8.15
C PHE A 32 -12.97 -23.32 -7.60
N ARG A 33 -13.95 -24.10 -7.99
CA ARG A 33 -14.04 -25.52 -7.63
C ARG A 33 -13.54 -26.45 -8.71
N LYS A 34 -13.21 -25.91 -9.89
CA LYS A 34 -12.70 -26.65 -11.03
C LYS A 34 -11.53 -25.91 -11.68
N ALA A 35 -10.54 -26.67 -12.11
CA ALA A 35 -9.41 -26.13 -12.85
C ALA A 35 -9.82 -25.41 -14.13
N ALA A 36 -10.87 -25.91 -14.83
CA ALA A 36 -11.38 -25.28 -16.04
C ALA A 36 -11.91 -23.86 -15.78
N GLU A 37 -12.69 -23.67 -14.70
CA GLU A 37 -13.22 -22.37 -14.29
C GLU A 37 -12.09 -21.39 -13.95
N ALA A 38 -11.03 -21.85 -13.28
CA ALA A 38 -9.86 -21.04 -12.96
C ALA A 38 -9.11 -20.61 -14.24
N LEU A 39 -9.03 -21.48 -15.26
CA LEU A 39 -8.42 -21.16 -16.54
C LEU A 39 -9.26 -20.20 -17.38
N GLU A 40 -10.57 -20.26 -17.30
CA GLU A 40 -11.48 -19.27 -17.89
C GLU A 40 -11.32 -17.91 -17.18
N GLY A 41 -11.34 -17.89 -15.86
CA GLY A 41 -11.08 -16.69 -15.07
C GLY A 41 -9.72 -16.05 -15.38
N ALA A 42 -8.70 -16.87 -15.71
CA ALA A 42 -7.38 -16.39 -16.09
C ALA A 42 -7.31 -15.73 -17.49
N GLN A 43 -8.38 -15.83 -18.30
CA GLN A 43 -8.52 -15.07 -19.57
C GLN A 43 -8.95 -13.63 -19.28
N GLU A 44 -9.76 -13.44 -18.24
CA GLU A 44 -10.31 -12.12 -17.90
C GLU A 44 -9.41 -11.37 -16.92
N LYS A 45 -8.77 -12.10 -15.99
CA LYS A 45 -7.98 -11.52 -14.90
C LYS A 45 -6.64 -12.22 -14.76
N LYS A 46 -5.55 -11.44 -14.60
CA LYS A 46 -4.24 -11.99 -14.28
C LYS A 46 -4.15 -12.19 -12.77
N ALA A 47 -3.96 -13.45 -12.34
CA ALA A 47 -3.70 -13.74 -10.95
C ALA A 47 -2.28 -13.34 -10.55
N ASP A 48 -2.16 -12.63 -9.44
CA ASP A 48 -0.87 -12.31 -8.81
C ASP A 48 -0.39 -13.49 -7.93
N ILE A 49 -1.35 -14.15 -7.28
CA ILE A 49 -1.13 -15.38 -6.50
C ILE A 49 -2.21 -16.39 -6.87
N ALA A 50 -1.83 -17.66 -6.96
CA ALA A 50 -2.76 -18.77 -7.09
C ALA A 50 -2.50 -19.81 -5.99
N PHE A 51 -3.46 -19.99 -5.09
CA PHE A 51 -3.50 -21.11 -4.15
C PHE A 51 -4.22 -22.27 -4.82
N LEU A 52 -3.55 -23.39 -4.99
CA LEU A 52 -4.03 -24.53 -5.76
C LEU A 52 -3.99 -25.81 -4.93
N ASP A 53 -5.13 -26.47 -4.80
CA ASP A 53 -5.09 -27.86 -4.35
C ASP A 53 -4.43 -28.74 -5.41
N ILE A 54 -3.59 -29.67 -4.99
CA ILE A 54 -2.90 -30.59 -5.91
C ILE A 54 -3.85 -31.70 -6.33
N GLU A 55 -4.57 -32.30 -5.40
CA GLU A 55 -5.46 -33.43 -5.68
C GLU A 55 -6.90 -32.98 -5.87
N MET A 56 -7.26 -32.72 -7.11
CA MET A 56 -8.63 -32.44 -7.54
C MET A 56 -9.16 -33.55 -8.45
N ARG A 57 -10.45 -33.85 -8.38
CA ARG A 57 -11.07 -35.01 -9.07
C ARG A 57 -10.88 -35.03 -10.58
N GLU A 58 -10.95 -33.87 -11.24
CA GLU A 58 -10.95 -33.78 -12.72
C GLU A 58 -9.58 -33.41 -13.28
N THR A 59 -8.71 -32.78 -12.50
CA THR A 59 -7.42 -32.26 -12.99
C THR A 59 -6.46 -32.09 -11.83
N ASN A 60 -5.20 -32.49 -12.01
CA ASN A 60 -4.16 -32.25 -11.02
C ASN A 60 -3.79 -30.75 -10.97
N GLY A 61 -3.69 -30.19 -9.76
CA GLY A 61 -3.33 -28.78 -9.52
C GLY A 61 -1.96 -28.39 -10.07
N ILE A 62 -1.06 -29.36 -10.24
CA ILE A 62 0.26 -29.16 -10.87
C ILE A 62 0.08 -28.79 -12.35
N SER A 63 -0.75 -29.51 -13.09
CA SER A 63 -1.07 -29.19 -14.49
C SER A 63 -1.81 -27.84 -14.65
N LEU A 64 -2.58 -27.44 -13.64
CA LEU A 64 -3.19 -26.11 -13.60
C LEU A 64 -2.13 -25.04 -13.38
N ALA A 65 -1.18 -25.27 -12.48
CA ALA A 65 -0.07 -24.34 -12.22
C ALA A 65 0.75 -24.05 -13.48
N ASP A 66 1.12 -25.09 -14.26
CA ASP A 66 1.85 -24.95 -15.52
C ASP A 66 1.12 -24.01 -16.49
N LYS A 67 -0.19 -24.22 -16.68
CA LYS A 67 -1.02 -23.40 -17.58
C LYS A 67 -1.18 -21.96 -17.08
N LEU A 68 -1.21 -21.74 -15.77
CA LEU A 68 -1.26 -20.39 -15.19
C LEU A 68 0.08 -19.68 -15.35
N ILE A 69 1.21 -20.39 -15.19
CA ILE A 69 2.57 -19.88 -15.40
C ILE A 69 2.79 -19.51 -16.88
N GLU A 70 2.35 -20.35 -17.83
CA GLU A 70 2.41 -20.04 -19.25
C GLU A 70 1.71 -18.71 -19.60
N ARG A 71 0.56 -18.45 -18.97
CA ARG A 71 -0.21 -17.20 -19.18
C ARG A 71 0.34 -16.00 -18.43
N ASN A 72 0.84 -16.21 -17.23
CA ASN A 72 1.46 -15.19 -16.41
C ASN A 72 2.73 -15.74 -15.75
N PRO A 73 3.92 -15.58 -16.38
CA PRO A 73 5.19 -16.08 -15.83
C PRO A 73 5.59 -15.51 -14.47
N LYS A 74 4.88 -14.50 -13.99
CA LYS A 74 5.11 -13.86 -12.67
C LYS A 74 4.05 -14.23 -11.63
N VAL A 75 3.17 -15.18 -11.91
CA VAL A 75 2.21 -15.66 -10.92
C VAL A 75 2.93 -16.41 -9.80
N ASN A 76 2.59 -16.09 -8.55
CA ASN A 76 3.07 -16.85 -7.40
C ASN A 76 2.16 -18.06 -7.18
N ILE A 77 2.67 -19.25 -7.40
CA ILE A 77 1.93 -20.48 -7.13
C ILE A 77 2.22 -20.93 -5.70
N ILE A 78 1.17 -21.14 -4.92
CA ILE A 78 1.21 -21.74 -3.59
C ILE A 78 0.32 -22.97 -3.60
N PHE A 79 0.91 -24.13 -3.45
CA PHE A 79 0.13 -25.35 -3.36
C PHE A 79 -0.46 -25.54 -1.97
N THR A 80 -1.72 -26.03 -1.93
CA THR A 80 -2.40 -26.43 -0.69
C THR A 80 -2.83 -27.88 -0.85
N THR A 81 -2.37 -28.77 0.02
CA THR A 81 -2.65 -30.21 -0.10
C THR A 81 -2.60 -30.93 1.24
N GLY A 82 -3.25 -32.09 1.33
CA GLY A 82 -3.16 -33.00 2.47
C GLY A 82 -1.91 -33.87 2.49
N TYR A 83 -1.10 -33.88 1.42
CA TYR A 83 -0.04 -34.85 1.21
C TYR A 83 1.32 -34.17 1.11
N SER A 84 2.34 -34.71 1.78
CA SER A 84 3.69 -34.14 1.80
C SER A 84 4.57 -34.59 0.62
N GLU A 85 4.20 -35.66 -0.05
CA GLU A 85 4.98 -36.26 -1.15
C GLU A 85 5.07 -35.40 -2.41
N TYR A 86 4.16 -34.45 -2.58
CA TYR A 86 4.18 -33.54 -3.73
C TYR A 86 5.14 -32.35 -3.59
N ALA A 87 5.78 -32.19 -2.43
CA ALA A 87 6.71 -31.08 -2.19
C ALA A 87 7.87 -31.06 -3.20
N GLY A 88 8.39 -32.24 -3.61
CA GLY A 88 9.41 -32.33 -4.65
C GLY A 88 8.97 -31.78 -6.00
N LYS A 89 7.77 -32.14 -6.45
CA LYS A 89 7.20 -31.64 -7.71
C LYS A 89 6.88 -30.13 -7.66
N ALA A 90 6.39 -29.65 -6.52
CA ALA A 90 6.18 -28.21 -6.30
C ALA A 90 7.49 -27.42 -6.40
N PHE A 91 8.59 -27.99 -5.90
CA PHE A 91 9.92 -27.39 -5.99
C PHE A 91 10.44 -27.39 -7.45
N GLU A 92 10.25 -28.46 -8.22
CA GLU A 92 10.63 -28.54 -9.63
C GLU A 92 9.90 -27.46 -10.48
N LEU A 93 8.63 -27.20 -10.18
CA LEU A 93 7.85 -26.11 -10.79
C LEU A 93 8.23 -24.71 -10.28
N HIS A 94 9.18 -24.66 -9.36
CA HIS A 94 9.56 -23.43 -8.71
C HIS A 94 8.36 -22.68 -8.07
N ALA A 95 7.43 -23.41 -7.46
CA ALA A 95 6.34 -22.82 -6.71
C ALA A 95 6.87 -21.85 -5.65
N SER A 96 6.08 -20.80 -5.38
CA SER A 96 6.43 -19.79 -4.37
C SER A 96 6.18 -20.29 -2.95
N GLY A 97 5.32 -21.29 -2.78
CA GLY A 97 5.02 -21.83 -1.45
C GLY A 97 4.29 -23.17 -1.49
N TYR A 98 4.18 -23.78 -0.29
CA TYR A 98 3.55 -25.07 -0.10
C TYR A 98 2.92 -25.19 1.29
N ILE A 99 1.61 -25.36 1.36
CA ILE A 99 0.85 -25.43 2.61
C ILE A 99 0.25 -26.83 2.77
N LEU A 100 0.66 -27.53 3.82
CA LEU A 100 -0.05 -28.75 4.24
C LEU A 100 -1.37 -28.38 4.92
N LYS A 101 -2.48 -28.97 4.45
CA LYS A 101 -3.80 -28.84 5.10
C LYS A 101 -3.73 -29.34 6.55
N PRO A 102 -4.45 -28.72 7.51
CA PRO A 102 -5.40 -27.63 7.33
C PRO A 102 -4.71 -26.29 7.06
N VAL A 103 -5.34 -25.49 6.19
CA VAL A 103 -4.87 -24.14 5.89
C VAL A 103 -5.24 -23.21 7.05
N THR A 104 -4.24 -22.54 7.64
CA THR A 104 -4.43 -21.57 8.72
C THR A 104 -3.92 -20.19 8.30
N VAL A 105 -4.35 -19.16 9.01
CA VAL A 105 -3.92 -17.77 8.76
C VAL A 105 -2.40 -17.64 8.90
N GLU A 106 -1.81 -18.30 9.89
CA GLU A 106 -0.36 -18.28 10.16
C GLU A 106 0.43 -18.89 9.00
N LYS A 107 -0.03 -20.03 8.48
CA LYS A 107 0.60 -20.69 7.33
C LYS A 107 0.52 -19.83 6.07
N VAL A 108 -0.67 -19.27 5.80
CA VAL A 108 -0.84 -18.33 4.67
C VAL A 108 0.08 -17.14 4.82
N LYS A 109 0.12 -16.52 6.01
CA LYS A 109 1.00 -15.37 6.28
C LYS A 109 2.48 -15.71 6.10
N SER A 110 2.91 -16.91 6.54
CA SER A 110 4.29 -17.37 6.35
C SER A 110 4.66 -17.46 4.87
N GLU A 111 3.82 -18.08 4.03
CA GLU A 111 4.11 -18.22 2.60
C GLU A 111 4.08 -16.89 1.86
N LEU A 112 3.20 -15.98 2.26
CA LEU A 112 3.13 -14.64 1.68
C LEU A 112 4.41 -13.80 1.91
N MET A 113 5.17 -14.08 2.98
CA MET A 113 6.45 -13.41 3.24
C MET A 113 7.59 -13.90 2.33
N HIS A 114 7.46 -15.08 1.72
CA HIS A 114 8.52 -15.74 0.96
C HIS A 114 8.19 -15.90 -0.54
N LEU A 115 7.27 -15.10 -1.05
CA LEU A 115 6.87 -15.16 -2.47
C LEU A 115 8.07 -15.00 -3.41
N ARG A 116 8.15 -15.84 -4.41
CA ARG A 116 9.23 -15.84 -5.41
C ARG A 116 9.24 -14.54 -6.25
N TYR A 117 8.08 -14.16 -6.73
CA TYR A 117 7.90 -12.87 -7.37
C TYR A 117 7.34 -11.94 -6.31
N LYS A 118 8.10 -10.89 -6.02
CA LYS A 118 7.50 -9.79 -5.25
C LYS A 118 6.18 -9.52 -5.92
N LEU A 119 5.10 -9.63 -5.17
CA LEU A 119 3.84 -9.15 -5.66
C LEU A 119 4.22 -7.80 -6.23
N THR A 120 4.13 -7.66 -7.55
CA THR A 120 3.78 -6.36 -8.02
C THR A 120 2.52 -6.15 -7.21
N GLU A 121 2.69 -5.48 -6.08
CA GLU A 121 1.56 -4.87 -5.48
C GLU A 121 0.80 -4.42 -6.70
N SER A 122 -0.46 -4.83 -6.89
CA SER A 122 -1.38 -3.84 -7.39
C SER A 122 -1.01 -2.71 -6.47
N VAL A 123 -0.03 -1.97 -6.91
CA VAL A 123 0.59 -0.92 -6.18
C VAL A 123 -0.62 -0.25 -5.66
N SER A 124 -0.87 -0.39 -4.41
CA SER A 124 -1.91 0.36 -3.81
C SER A 124 -1.66 1.69 -4.47
N SER A 125 -2.63 2.23 -5.17
CA SER A 125 -2.51 3.55 -5.79
C SER A 125 -2.20 4.57 -4.70
N ARG A 126 -1.89 4.10 -3.51
CA ARG A 126 -1.40 4.81 -2.36
C ARG A 126 -0.12 5.50 -2.74
N LEU A 127 -0.20 6.78 -2.64
CA LEU A 127 0.96 7.61 -2.79
C LEU A 127 1.87 7.35 -1.60
N PHE A 128 3.16 7.22 -1.85
CA PHE A 128 4.16 7.33 -0.81
C PHE A 128 4.56 8.80 -0.67
N VAL A 129 4.39 9.34 0.52
CA VAL A 129 4.75 10.72 0.86
C VAL A 129 5.98 10.69 1.74
N ARG A 130 7.05 11.27 1.25
CA ARG A 130 8.28 11.49 2.00
C ARG A 130 8.25 12.90 2.59
N THR A 131 8.35 12.98 3.90
CA THR A 131 8.40 14.22 4.66
C THR A 131 9.77 14.43 5.32
N PHE A 132 10.52 13.35 5.56
CA PHE A 132 11.83 13.41 6.15
C PHE A 132 12.86 13.85 5.11
N GLY A 133 13.58 14.95 5.43
CA GLY A 133 14.34 15.73 4.47
C GLY A 133 13.43 16.65 3.64
N ASN A 134 13.57 16.61 2.32
CA ASN A 134 12.69 17.36 1.42
C ASN A 134 11.36 16.62 1.18
N PHE A 135 10.25 17.38 1.25
CA PHE A 135 8.94 16.86 0.91
C PHE A 135 8.87 16.39 -0.54
N GLU A 136 8.47 15.16 -0.76
CA GLU A 136 8.28 14.58 -2.07
C GLU A 136 7.15 13.54 -2.06
N VAL A 137 6.45 13.43 -3.18
CA VAL A 137 5.34 12.48 -3.34
C VAL A 137 5.67 11.52 -4.46
N TYR A 138 5.54 10.23 -4.21
CA TYR A 138 5.86 9.19 -5.16
C TYR A 138 4.66 8.30 -5.45
N GLN A 139 4.59 7.82 -6.67
CA GLN A 139 3.77 6.67 -7.04
C GLN A 139 4.63 5.70 -7.82
N ASN A 140 4.69 4.45 -7.38
CA ASN A 140 5.51 3.41 -8.02
C ASN A 140 7.00 3.77 -8.11
N GLY A 141 7.53 4.48 -7.11
CA GLY A 141 8.91 4.95 -7.07
C GLY A 141 9.20 6.14 -7.99
N ARG A 142 8.20 6.68 -8.67
CA ARG A 142 8.34 7.87 -9.54
C ARG A 142 7.73 9.09 -8.85
N PRO A 143 8.42 10.25 -8.83
CA PRO A 143 7.88 11.45 -8.24
C PRO A 143 6.65 11.96 -9.01
N LEU A 144 5.65 12.45 -8.27
CA LEU A 144 4.51 13.14 -8.85
C LEU A 144 4.89 14.57 -9.23
N HIS A 145 4.39 15.01 -10.37
CA HIS A 145 4.54 16.39 -10.82
C HIS A 145 3.24 17.17 -10.66
N PHE A 146 3.32 18.25 -9.91
CA PHE A 146 2.26 19.24 -9.79
C PHE A 146 2.52 20.40 -10.76
N GLN A 147 1.47 21.00 -11.29
CA GLN A 147 1.60 22.12 -12.24
C GLN A 147 2.26 23.34 -11.58
N TYR A 148 2.01 23.56 -10.30
CA TYR A 148 2.56 24.67 -9.54
C TYR A 148 3.34 24.17 -8.32
N ASN A 149 4.50 24.79 -8.03
CA ASN A 149 5.27 24.48 -6.83
C ASN A 149 4.45 24.73 -5.54
N LYS A 150 3.60 25.76 -5.53
CA LYS A 150 2.70 26.05 -4.41
C LYS A 150 1.60 24.99 -4.23
N THR A 151 1.24 24.22 -5.25
CA THR A 151 0.35 23.04 -5.07
C THR A 151 1.03 21.97 -4.27
N LYS A 152 2.31 21.71 -4.52
CA LYS A 152 3.11 20.74 -3.75
C LYS A 152 3.25 21.18 -2.29
N GLU A 153 3.47 22.48 -2.05
CA GLU A 153 3.51 23.07 -0.71
C GLU A 153 2.16 22.98 0.02
N LEU A 154 1.05 23.26 -0.67
CA LEU A 154 -0.29 23.06 -0.14
C LEU A 154 -0.49 21.61 0.33
N PHE A 155 -0.08 20.64 -0.49
CA PHE A 155 -0.20 19.22 -0.12
C PHE A 155 0.68 18.90 1.09
N ALA A 156 1.92 19.38 1.12
CA ALA A 156 2.82 19.23 2.27
C ALA A 156 2.21 19.78 3.55
N TYR A 157 1.60 20.96 3.50
CA TYR A 157 0.92 21.56 4.66
C TYR A 157 -0.24 20.69 5.14
N LEU A 158 -1.08 20.19 4.24
CA LEU A 158 -2.18 19.28 4.61
C LEU A 158 -1.68 17.98 5.25
N ILE A 159 -0.55 17.45 4.80
CA ILE A 159 0.13 16.28 5.41
C ILE A 159 0.57 16.63 6.83
N ASP A 160 1.23 17.77 7.02
CA ASP A 160 1.67 18.23 8.36
C ASP A 160 0.51 18.30 9.36
N ARG A 161 -0.70 18.68 8.90
CA ARG A 161 -1.92 18.78 9.70
C ARG A 161 -2.60 17.45 10.02
N LYS A 162 -2.09 16.32 9.52
CA LYS A 162 -2.46 14.94 9.92
C LYS A 162 -3.97 14.64 9.85
N GLY A 163 -4.67 15.14 8.85
CA GLY A 163 -6.11 14.94 8.66
C GLY A 163 -7.00 16.02 9.34
N ALA A 164 -6.42 16.97 10.06
CA ALA A 164 -7.19 18.12 10.53
C ALA A 164 -7.70 18.96 9.36
N ILE A 165 -8.95 19.47 9.48
CA ILE A 165 -9.51 20.36 8.47
C ILE A 165 -8.78 21.72 8.55
N CYS A 166 -8.13 22.10 7.45
CA CYS A 166 -7.46 23.39 7.30
C CYS A 166 -8.39 24.37 6.58
N PRO A 167 -8.86 25.43 7.25
CA PRO A 167 -9.63 26.49 6.62
C PRO A 167 -8.81 27.20 5.52
N ILE A 168 -9.47 27.63 4.44
CA ILE A 168 -8.79 28.32 3.32
C ILE A 168 -8.01 29.54 3.80
N GLN A 169 -8.53 30.28 4.78
CA GLN A 169 -7.87 31.47 5.34
C GLN A 169 -6.55 31.09 6.07
N GLU A 170 -6.55 29.97 6.80
CA GLU A 170 -5.37 29.45 7.48
C GLU A 170 -4.31 29.04 6.44
N ILE A 171 -4.71 28.31 5.39
CA ILE A 171 -3.82 27.89 4.31
C ILE A 171 -3.17 29.12 3.64
N ILE A 172 -3.95 30.16 3.35
CA ILE A 172 -3.42 31.41 2.77
C ILE A 172 -2.40 32.05 3.71
N ALA A 173 -2.72 32.19 4.99
CA ALA A 173 -1.83 32.81 5.98
C ALA A 173 -0.48 32.08 6.07
N VAL A 174 -0.47 30.75 6.00
CA VAL A 174 0.78 29.97 6.10
C VAL A 174 1.56 29.97 4.80
N LEU A 175 0.91 29.80 3.65
CA LEU A 175 1.62 29.69 2.38
C LEU A 175 2.17 31.04 1.85
N TRP A 176 1.69 32.17 2.38
CA TRP A 176 2.09 33.54 2.00
C TRP A 176 2.34 34.41 3.26
N GLU A 177 3.15 33.91 4.19
CA GLU A 177 3.49 34.61 5.44
C GLU A 177 4.01 36.03 5.21
N ASP A 178 4.72 36.29 4.11
CA ASP A 178 5.41 37.55 3.83
C ASP A 178 4.63 38.49 2.90
N ASP A 179 3.37 38.17 2.51
CA ASP A 179 2.67 38.92 1.47
C ASP A 179 1.30 39.48 1.94
N ASP A 180 1.21 40.79 2.05
CA ASP A 180 0.00 41.54 2.45
C ASP A 180 -1.15 41.51 1.40
N ALA A 181 -0.99 40.87 0.27
CA ALA A 181 -1.93 40.86 -0.85
C ALA A 181 -3.13 39.92 -0.71
N GLY A 182 -3.69 39.73 0.47
CA GLY A 182 -4.68 38.70 0.84
C GLY A 182 -5.89 38.48 -0.09
N LYS A 183 -6.30 39.45 -0.90
CA LYS A 183 -7.40 39.28 -1.88
C LYS A 183 -6.96 38.58 -3.18
N SER A 184 -5.69 38.67 -3.55
CA SER A 184 -5.15 38.04 -4.76
C SER A 184 -5.03 36.52 -4.58
N HIS A 185 -4.75 36.03 -3.35
CA HIS A 185 -4.43 34.64 -3.10
C HIS A 185 -5.63 33.69 -3.15
N ILE A 186 -6.88 34.17 -3.00
CA ILE A 186 -8.08 33.34 -3.13
C ILE A 186 -8.17 32.69 -4.51
N SER A 187 -7.81 33.41 -5.56
CA SER A 187 -7.78 32.86 -6.93
C SER A 187 -6.68 31.82 -7.11
N TYR A 188 -5.50 32.06 -6.52
CA TYR A 188 -4.40 31.11 -6.54
C TYR A 188 -4.75 29.80 -5.81
N ILE A 189 -5.33 29.89 -4.61
CA ILE A 189 -5.80 28.70 -3.87
C ILE A 189 -6.79 27.88 -4.68
N LYS A 190 -7.71 28.53 -5.41
CA LYS A 190 -8.65 27.82 -6.28
C LYS A 190 -7.91 26.99 -7.35
N ASN A 191 -6.92 27.58 -8.01
CA ASN A 191 -6.14 26.90 -9.04
C ASN A 191 -5.27 25.76 -8.45
N MET A 192 -4.61 26.01 -7.33
CA MET A 192 -3.82 25.00 -6.63
C MET A 192 -4.68 23.82 -6.18
N ARG A 193 -5.87 24.10 -5.63
CA ARG A 193 -6.82 23.04 -5.25
C ARG A 193 -7.26 22.22 -6.45
N MET A 194 -7.52 22.86 -7.60
CA MET A 194 -7.87 22.15 -8.83
C MET A 194 -6.70 21.30 -9.34
N ASP A 195 -5.49 21.86 -9.34
CA ASP A 195 -4.28 21.14 -9.73
C ASP A 195 -4.03 19.94 -8.80
N LEU A 196 -4.09 20.13 -7.49
CA LEU A 196 -3.93 19.03 -6.50
C LEU A 196 -4.93 17.91 -6.76
N ILE A 197 -6.22 18.22 -6.87
CA ILE A 197 -7.28 17.24 -7.06
C ILE A 197 -7.14 16.53 -8.41
N SER A 198 -6.85 17.28 -9.49
CA SER A 198 -6.70 16.69 -10.83
C SER A 198 -5.48 15.80 -10.91
N THR A 199 -4.36 16.20 -10.30
CA THR A 199 -3.14 15.39 -10.23
C THR A 199 -3.38 14.11 -9.46
N LEU A 200 -3.96 14.18 -8.26
CA LEU A 200 -4.28 13.00 -7.46
C LEU A 200 -5.25 12.06 -8.17
N LYS A 201 -6.30 12.61 -8.81
CA LYS A 201 -7.26 11.82 -9.58
C LYS A 201 -6.61 11.12 -10.78
N LYS A 202 -5.71 11.79 -11.50
CA LYS A 202 -4.96 11.19 -12.62
C LYS A 202 -4.14 9.97 -12.17
N HIS A 203 -3.73 9.96 -10.92
CA HIS A 203 -2.95 8.89 -10.30
C HIS A 203 -3.81 7.91 -9.46
N GLY A 204 -5.14 7.96 -9.58
CA GLY A 204 -6.06 7.06 -8.86
C GLY A 204 -6.07 7.25 -7.35
N ALA A 205 -5.67 8.44 -6.87
CA ALA A 205 -5.55 8.80 -5.46
C ALA A 205 -6.53 9.94 -5.07
N ASP A 206 -7.68 10.00 -5.72
CA ASP A 206 -8.72 11.02 -5.49
C ASP A 206 -9.35 10.94 -4.09
N GLY A 207 -9.30 9.76 -3.44
CA GLY A 207 -9.71 9.55 -2.05
C GLY A 207 -8.78 10.14 -0.98
N VAL A 208 -7.61 10.71 -1.35
CA VAL A 208 -6.64 11.27 -0.38
C VAL A 208 -7.11 12.60 0.20
N ILE A 209 -7.87 13.40 -0.56
CA ILE A 209 -8.31 14.75 -0.13
C ILE A 209 -9.79 14.76 0.24
N LEU A 210 -10.04 15.10 1.50
CA LEU A 210 -11.36 15.46 1.99
C LEU A 210 -11.65 16.95 1.70
N ARG A 211 -12.75 17.22 1.00
CA ARG A 211 -13.21 18.58 0.69
C ARG A 211 -14.38 18.95 1.59
N THR A 212 -14.27 20.07 2.26
CA THR A 212 -15.35 20.63 3.06
C THR A 212 -15.78 21.98 2.49
N ARG A 213 -16.89 22.55 2.99
CA ARG A 213 -17.42 23.83 2.51
C ARG A 213 -16.46 25.01 2.67
N GLY A 214 -15.49 24.94 3.57
CA GLY A 214 -14.57 26.06 3.89
C GLY A 214 -13.11 25.66 4.03
N GLY A 215 -12.75 24.42 3.73
CA GLY A 215 -11.39 23.93 3.95
C GLY A 215 -11.06 22.64 3.21
N LEU A 216 -9.86 22.17 3.45
CA LEU A 216 -9.30 20.93 2.94
C LEU A 216 -8.71 20.13 4.08
N ALA A 217 -8.72 18.81 3.97
CA ALA A 217 -7.96 17.91 4.81
C ALA A 217 -7.43 16.75 3.97
N ILE A 218 -6.46 16.02 4.49
CA ILE A 218 -6.11 14.70 3.96
C ILE A 218 -6.90 13.61 4.69
N ILE A 219 -7.00 12.44 4.06
CA ILE A 219 -7.43 11.19 4.70
C ILE A 219 -6.16 10.34 4.87
N PRO A 220 -5.55 10.30 6.06
CA PRO A 220 -4.25 9.67 6.31
C PRO A 220 -4.21 8.21 5.89
N GLU A 221 -5.32 7.48 6.08
CA GLU A 221 -5.45 6.05 5.78
C GLU A 221 -5.34 5.73 4.28
N ASN A 222 -5.50 6.75 3.41
CA ASN A 222 -5.48 6.59 1.95
C ASN A 222 -4.11 6.88 1.32
N LEU A 223 -3.08 7.12 2.12
CA LEU A 223 -1.70 7.31 1.66
C LEU A 223 -0.72 6.63 2.60
N ASP A 224 0.49 6.42 2.11
CA ASP A 224 1.62 5.93 2.88
C ASP A 224 2.57 7.11 3.14
N CYS A 225 2.96 7.35 4.42
CA CYS A 225 3.72 8.52 4.80
C CYS A 225 4.74 8.16 5.89
N ASP A 226 6.00 8.53 5.66
CA ASP A 226 7.08 8.30 6.61
C ASP A 226 6.82 8.97 7.98
N TYR A 227 6.26 10.17 7.99
CA TYR A 227 5.90 10.89 9.21
C TYR A 227 4.82 10.15 10.02
N PHE A 228 3.75 9.68 9.39
CA PHE A 228 2.68 8.97 10.08
C PHE A 228 3.16 7.64 10.62
N TYR A 229 3.92 6.89 9.81
CA TYR A 229 4.55 5.65 10.24
C TYR A 229 5.44 5.85 11.45
N TYR A 230 6.28 6.88 11.43
CA TYR A 230 7.19 7.20 12.54
C TYR A 230 6.46 7.56 13.83
N LEU A 231 5.35 8.29 13.75
CA LEU A 231 4.54 8.62 14.94
C LEU A 231 3.95 7.39 15.62
N GLU A 232 3.65 6.33 14.86
CA GLU A 232 3.07 5.08 15.37
C GLU A 232 4.13 4.07 15.84
N HIS A 233 5.26 3.98 15.14
CA HIS A 233 6.22 2.89 15.30
C HIS A 233 7.63 3.36 15.76
N GLY A 234 7.91 4.66 15.72
CA GLY A 234 9.25 5.18 15.94
C GLY A 234 10.26 4.73 14.87
N ASN A 235 11.54 4.67 15.24
CA ASN A 235 12.60 4.10 14.41
C ASN A 235 12.72 2.58 14.65
N ASP A 236 11.82 1.79 14.10
CA ASP A 236 11.73 0.33 14.27
C ASP A 236 12.71 -0.49 13.42
N GLY A 237 13.63 0.16 12.73
CA GLY A 237 14.60 -0.46 11.80
C GLY A 237 14.16 -0.43 10.33
N ASN A 238 12.93 -0.01 10.02
CA ASN A 238 12.50 0.18 8.64
C ASN A 238 13.14 1.43 8.03
N ARG A 239 14.10 1.22 7.13
CA ARG A 239 14.90 2.31 6.54
C ARG A 239 14.08 3.32 5.76
N GLN A 240 12.96 2.92 5.18
CA GLN A 240 12.12 3.78 4.35
C GLN A 240 11.44 4.88 5.16
N TYR A 241 11.11 4.59 6.43
CA TYR A 241 10.37 5.48 7.33
C TYR A 241 11.24 6.06 8.46
N ARG A 242 12.56 5.91 8.32
CA ARG A 242 13.50 6.33 9.36
C ARG A 242 13.61 7.84 9.42
N TYR A 243 13.32 8.41 10.59
CA TYR A 243 13.59 9.81 10.87
C TYR A 243 15.08 10.02 11.17
N THR A 244 15.72 10.94 10.46
CA THR A 244 17.17 11.25 10.53
C THR A 244 17.47 12.65 11.04
N GLY A 245 16.48 13.39 11.55
CA GLY A 245 16.65 14.74 12.07
C GLY A 245 16.32 15.85 11.08
N GLU A 246 15.65 15.54 9.96
CA GLU A 246 15.21 16.53 8.98
C GLU A 246 13.73 16.34 8.66
N TYR A 247 12.96 17.43 8.55
CA TYR A 247 11.54 17.42 8.23
C TYR A 247 11.19 18.57 7.32
N MET A 248 10.70 18.28 6.11
CA MET A 248 10.21 19.24 5.12
C MET A 248 11.07 20.50 5.01
N THR A 249 12.40 20.34 4.92
CA THR A 249 13.40 21.41 5.05
C THR A 249 13.25 22.59 4.09
N GLN A 250 12.44 22.42 3.01
CA GLN A 250 12.14 23.48 2.06
C GLN A 250 11.03 24.45 2.52
N TYR A 251 10.38 24.21 3.69
CA TYR A 251 9.26 25.01 4.16
C TYR A 251 9.49 25.50 5.59
N SER A 252 9.51 26.83 5.79
CA SER A 252 9.73 27.47 7.11
C SER A 252 8.69 27.06 8.17
N TRP A 253 7.43 26.95 7.78
CA TRP A 253 6.35 26.54 8.67
C TRP A 253 6.50 25.10 9.22
N GLY A 254 7.36 24.27 8.62
CA GLY A 254 7.67 22.91 9.10
C GLY A 254 8.53 22.87 10.38
N GLU A 255 9.16 23.97 10.78
CA GLU A 255 10.06 24.02 11.94
C GLU A 255 9.38 23.64 13.25
N TYR A 256 8.11 23.98 13.44
CA TYR A 256 7.39 23.61 14.65
C TYR A 256 7.25 22.09 14.79
N THR A 257 6.84 21.42 13.71
CA THR A 257 6.72 19.94 13.69
C THR A 257 8.09 19.28 13.78
N HIS A 258 9.12 19.85 13.15
CA HIS A 258 10.50 19.39 13.29
C HIS A 258 10.92 19.40 14.78
N GLY A 259 10.69 20.48 15.50
CA GLY A 259 10.98 20.56 16.95
C GLY A 259 10.22 19.54 17.79
N GLN A 260 8.98 19.19 17.41
CA GLN A 260 8.24 18.10 18.06
C GLN A 260 8.87 16.73 17.79
N LEU A 261 9.28 16.46 16.55
CA LEU A 261 9.92 15.20 16.15
C LEU A 261 11.26 14.97 16.87
N GLU A 262 12.05 16.03 17.07
CA GLU A 262 13.29 15.95 17.85
C GLU A 262 13.03 15.53 19.29
N ARG A 263 12.02 16.08 19.97
CA ARG A 263 11.63 15.66 21.32
C ARG A 263 11.19 14.19 21.36
N ILE A 264 10.37 13.77 20.40
CA ILE A 264 9.94 12.36 20.29
C ILE A 264 11.15 11.45 20.08
N ARG A 265 12.13 11.85 19.28
CA ARG A 265 13.37 11.09 19.04
C ARG A 265 14.18 10.93 20.34
N GLU A 266 14.30 11.99 21.15
CA GLU A 266 14.99 11.95 22.44
C GLU A 266 14.29 11.02 23.43
N ASP A 267 12.95 11.02 23.48
CA ASP A 267 12.15 10.12 24.32
C ASP A 267 12.35 8.66 23.98
N PHE A 268 12.42 8.32 22.67
CA PHE A 268 12.69 6.97 22.22
C PHE A 268 14.14 6.52 22.51
N THR A 269 15.11 7.41 22.39
CA THR A 269 16.54 7.11 22.69
C THR A 269 16.81 7.05 24.19
N GLY A 270 16.18 7.90 24.99
CA GLY A 270 16.33 7.94 26.46
C GLY A 270 15.76 6.70 27.17
N LYS A 271 14.75 6.04 26.61
CA LYS A 271 14.20 4.77 27.13
C LYS A 271 15.09 3.55 26.88
N SER A 272 16.06 3.65 25.98
CA SER A 272 17.01 2.55 25.67
C SER A 272 18.22 2.49 26.61
N VAL A 273 18.38 3.41 27.55
CA VAL A 273 19.56 3.51 28.48
C VAL A 273 19.22 3.07 29.91
N SER A 274 18.00 2.63 30.18
CA SER A 274 17.56 2.21 31.53
C SER A 274 17.15 0.73 31.51
N VAL A 275 18.10 -0.19 31.23
CA VAL A 275 18.00 -1.61 31.60
C VAL A 275 19.38 -2.13 31.93
#